data_88ff40ffe606c0d0fcbdb3c22859d8f7
#
_entry.id   88ff40ffe606c0d0fcbdb3c22859d8f7
#
_cell.length_a   1.000
_cell.length_b   1.000
_cell.length_c   1.000
_cell.angle_alpha   90.00
_cell.angle_beta   90.00
_cell.angle_gamma   90.00
#
_symmetry.space_group_name_H-M   'P 1'
#
loop_
_entity.id
_entity.type
_entity.pdbx_description
1 polymer ?
#
loop_
_entity_poly.entity_id
_entity_poly.type
_entity_poly.pdbx_seq_one_letter_code
_entity_poly.pdbx_strand_id
1 'polypeptide(L)'
;LTWDCIDFKGGTITIKQQLQKVRATGGEYILAPTKNGKTRIIAPASYVMQILTNQRKTQYEQRLKAGPAWSNPLNLVFTNAFGKNLCAQTVYLHFKKLAAAAGVPDARFHDLRHSYAVAALRSGDDIKTVQENLGHHTAAFTLDTYAHVTEKMRQESARRMDSFIEGIQAAKKA
;
A
#
# COMPACT_ATOMS: atom_id res chain seq x y z
N LEU A 1 6.00 2.15 8.61
CA LEU A 1 4.68 1.88 9.19
C LEU A 1 4.87 1.39 10.61
N THR A 2 4.06 1.91 11.55
CA THR A 2 4.04 1.54 12.96
C THR A 2 2.68 0.95 13.32
N TRP A 3 2.59 0.15 14.37
CA TRP A 3 1.34 -0.53 14.74
C TRP A 3 0.21 0.43 15.15
N ASP A 4 0.54 1.59 15.71
CA ASP A 4 -0.41 2.66 16.04
C ASP A 4 -1.04 3.34 14.82
N CYS A 5 -0.49 3.12 13.63
CA CYS A 5 -1.04 3.59 12.36
C CYS A 5 -2.07 2.65 11.74
N ILE A 6 -2.34 1.48 12.34
CA ILE A 6 -3.25 0.46 11.80
C ILE A 6 -4.46 0.34 12.72
N ASP A 7 -5.63 0.69 12.20
CA ASP A 7 -6.90 0.43 12.85
C ASP A 7 -7.48 -0.89 12.33
N PHE A 8 -7.28 -1.96 13.09
CA PHE A 8 -7.81 -3.29 12.75
C PHE A 8 -9.34 -3.37 12.85
N LYS A 9 -9.97 -2.54 13.67
CA LYS A 9 -11.42 -2.51 13.83
C LYS A 9 -12.09 -1.73 12.71
N GLY A 10 -11.52 -0.57 12.36
CA GLY A 10 -11.99 0.26 11.26
C GLY A 10 -11.47 -0.17 9.89
N GLY A 11 -10.53 -1.15 9.82
CA GLY A 11 -9.98 -1.63 8.55
C GLY A 11 -9.14 -0.59 7.81
N THR A 12 -8.48 0.34 8.51
CA THR A 12 -7.76 1.44 7.88
C THR A 12 -6.29 1.51 8.29
N ILE A 13 -5.49 2.16 7.43
CA ILE A 13 -4.08 2.45 7.67
C ILE A 13 -3.84 3.95 7.48
N THR A 14 -3.27 4.58 8.51
CA THR A 14 -2.89 6.00 8.46
C THR A 14 -1.42 6.14 8.06
N ILE A 15 -1.15 6.83 6.96
CA ILE A 15 0.21 7.14 6.49
C ILE A 15 0.54 8.58 6.90
N LYS A 16 1.17 8.75 8.06
CA LYS A 16 1.50 10.06 8.65
C LYS A 16 3.00 10.32 8.77
N GLN A 17 3.83 9.29 8.58
CA GLN A 17 5.27 9.37 8.85
C GLN A 17 6.08 8.42 7.98
N GLN A 18 7.37 8.68 7.90
CA GLN A 18 8.36 7.85 7.23
C GLN A 18 9.51 7.52 8.19
N LEU A 19 10.15 6.37 7.99
CA LEU A 19 11.38 6.03 8.69
C LEU A 19 12.56 6.62 7.91
N GLN A 20 13.31 7.51 8.55
CA GLN A 20 14.42 8.23 7.93
C GLN A 20 15.73 7.93 8.65
N LYS A 21 16.79 7.65 7.89
CA LYS A 21 18.14 7.52 8.42
C LYS A 21 18.79 8.89 8.53
N VAL A 22 19.19 9.29 9.74
CA VAL A 22 19.84 10.57 10.00
C VAL A 22 21.35 10.38 10.02
N ARG A 23 22.05 10.99 9.07
CA ARG A 23 23.50 10.87 8.95
C ARG A 23 24.25 11.59 10.10
N ALA A 24 23.70 12.71 10.55
CA ALA A 24 24.30 13.53 11.62
C ALA A 24 24.39 12.82 12.98
N THR A 25 23.55 11.81 13.25
CA THR A 25 23.51 11.04 14.48
C THR A 25 24.14 9.64 14.35
N GLY A 26 25.15 9.49 13.48
CA GLY A 26 25.79 8.19 13.28
C GLY A 26 24.95 7.17 12.50
N GLY A 27 23.88 7.61 11.86
CA GLY A 27 23.02 6.77 11.01
C GLY A 27 21.84 6.14 11.74
N GLU A 28 21.42 6.72 12.84
CA GLU A 28 20.19 6.31 13.53
C GLU A 28 18.95 6.52 12.67
N TYR A 29 17.92 5.70 12.93
CA TYR A 29 16.64 5.81 12.27
C TYR A 29 15.63 6.52 13.17
N ILE A 30 14.97 7.54 12.63
CA ILE A 30 13.90 8.29 13.31
C ILE A 30 12.61 8.23 12.50
N LEU A 31 11.48 8.43 13.17
CA LEU A 31 10.20 8.69 12.53
C LEU A 31 10.10 10.19 12.24
N ALA A 32 10.01 10.54 10.96
CA ALA A 32 9.85 11.90 10.47
C ALA A 32 8.51 12.05 9.73
N PRO A 33 7.95 13.26 9.60
CA PRO A 33 6.78 13.51 8.77
C PRO A 33 6.98 13.00 7.34
N THR A 34 5.90 12.75 6.62
CA THR A 34 5.95 12.42 5.19
C THR A 34 6.62 13.56 4.41
N LYS A 35 7.24 13.26 3.26
CA LYS A 35 8.00 14.24 2.46
C LYS A 35 7.20 15.52 2.11
N ASN A 36 5.88 15.41 1.96
CA ASN A 36 4.98 16.54 1.68
C ASN A 36 4.20 17.03 2.92
N GLY A 37 4.51 16.53 4.10
CA GLY A 37 3.83 16.87 5.35
C GLY A 37 2.37 16.37 5.46
N LYS A 38 1.83 15.76 4.40
CA LYS A 38 0.42 15.36 4.37
C LYS A 38 0.23 13.96 4.95
N THR A 39 -0.76 13.84 5.82
CA THR A 39 -1.30 12.56 6.29
C THR A 39 -2.38 12.08 5.34
N ARG A 40 -2.45 10.76 5.11
CA ARG A 40 -3.55 10.14 4.38
C ARG A 40 -4.00 8.87 5.06
N ILE A 41 -5.28 8.57 4.94
CA ILE A 41 -5.88 7.32 5.41
C ILE A 41 -6.21 6.49 4.18
N ILE A 42 -5.83 5.24 4.20
CA ILE A 42 -6.17 4.27 3.16
C ILE A 42 -7.00 3.15 3.76
N ALA A 43 -7.99 2.66 3.03
CA ALA A 43 -8.76 1.48 3.36
C ALA A 43 -8.31 0.32 2.43
N PRO A 44 -7.33 -0.48 2.84
CA PRO A 44 -6.84 -1.59 2.02
C PRO A 44 -7.87 -2.72 1.97
N ALA A 45 -7.77 -3.58 0.96
CA ALA A 45 -8.57 -4.79 0.89
C ALA A 45 -8.42 -5.62 2.19
N SER A 46 -9.50 -6.32 2.59
CA SER A 46 -9.54 -7.14 3.81
C SER A 46 -8.40 -8.17 3.88
N TYR A 47 -7.98 -8.70 2.74
CA TYR A 47 -6.83 -9.59 2.61
C TYR A 47 -5.52 -8.96 3.14
N VAL A 48 -5.29 -7.67 2.87
CA VAL A 48 -4.12 -6.94 3.38
C VAL A 48 -4.17 -6.81 4.90
N MET A 49 -5.36 -6.53 5.46
CA MET A 49 -5.56 -6.48 6.91
C MET A 49 -5.31 -7.83 7.57
N GLN A 50 -5.68 -8.92 6.91
CA GLN A 50 -5.38 -10.28 7.37
C GLN A 50 -3.88 -10.58 7.36
N ILE A 51 -3.15 -10.17 6.30
CA ILE A 51 -1.68 -10.26 6.24
C ILE A 51 -1.05 -9.49 7.41
N LEU A 52 -1.52 -8.29 7.71
CA LEU A 52 -1.01 -7.48 8.84
C LEU A 52 -1.31 -8.14 10.20
N THR A 53 -2.46 -8.78 10.34
CA THR A 53 -2.79 -9.58 11.53
C THR A 53 -1.82 -10.75 11.71
N ASN A 54 -1.52 -11.48 10.64
CA ASN A 54 -0.55 -12.57 10.66
C ASN A 54 0.86 -12.06 10.95
N GLN A 55 1.26 -10.92 10.34
CA GLN A 55 2.54 -10.26 10.63
C GLN A 55 2.68 -9.93 12.13
N ARG A 56 1.61 -9.46 12.77
CA ARG A 56 1.62 -9.17 14.21
C ARG A 56 1.85 -10.44 15.06
N LYS A 57 1.21 -11.55 14.69
CA LYS A 57 1.43 -12.85 15.35
C LYS A 57 2.89 -13.30 15.19
N THR A 58 3.41 -13.29 13.96
CA THR A 58 4.80 -13.64 13.67
C THR A 58 5.79 -12.77 14.47
N GLN A 59 5.51 -11.47 14.59
CA GLN A 59 6.37 -10.57 15.36
C GLN A 59 6.31 -10.86 16.85
N TYR A 60 5.16 -11.25 17.42
CA TYR A 60 5.07 -11.71 18.81
C TYR A 60 5.87 -13.00 19.04
N GLU A 61 5.81 -13.96 18.13
CA GLU A 61 6.63 -15.18 18.22
C GLU A 61 8.13 -14.88 18.17
N GLN A 62 8.55 -13.96 17.28
CA GLN A 62 9.93 -13.50 17.19
C GLN A 62 10.37 -12.82 18.48
N ARG A 63 9.52 -11.99 19.08
CA ARG A 63 9.78 -11.35 20.37
C ARG A 63 10.00 -12.37 21.49
N LEU A 64 9.16 -13.39 21.57
CA LEU A 64 9.31 -14.46 22.56
C LEU A 64 10.63 -15.23 22.36
N LYS A 65 10.98 -15.55 21.12
CA LYS A 65 12.24 -16.25 20.79
C LYS A 65 13.48 -15.40 21.09
N ALA A 66 13.44 -14.11 20.82
CA ALA A 66 14.57 -13.20 21.04
C ALA A 66 14.73 -12.81 22.52
N GLY A 67 13.68 -12.93 23.34
CA GLY A 67 13.72 -12.59 24.77
C GLY A 67 14.27 -11.18 25.03
N PRO A 68 15.25 -11.03 25.94
CA PRO A 68 15.83 -9.74 26.27
C PRO A 68 16.54 -9.03 25.11
N ALA A 69 16.91 -9.75 24.05
CA ALA A 69 17.55 -9.17 22.86
C ALA A 69 16.55 -8.45 21.94
N TRP A 70 15.25 -8.57 22.19
CA TRP A 70 14.22 -7.88 21.40
C TRP A 70 14.18 -6.38 21.70
N SER A 71 14.23 -5.56 20.65
CA SER A 71 14.13 -4.10 20.79
C SER A 71 13.39 -3.50 19.58
N ASN A 72 12.15 -3.00 19.78
CA ASN A 72 11.35 -2.29 18.79
C ASN A 72 10.78 -0.98 19.39
N PRO A 73 11.64 -0.01 19.76
CA PRO A 73 11.20 1.22 20.43
C PRO A 73 10.33 2.12 19.55
N LEU A 74 10.45 1.99 18.22
CA LEU A 74 9.64 2.75 17.25
C LEU A 74 8.32 2.06 16.89
N ASN A 75 7.98 0.95 17.53
CA ASN A 75 6.74 0.20 17.30
C ASN A 75 6.51 -0.16 15.83
N LEU A 76 7.58 -0.54 15.12
CA LEU A 76 7.56 -0.85 13.69
C LEU A 76 6.80 -2.14 13.39
N VAL A 77 6.05 -2.15 12.29
CA VAL A 77 5.33 -3.33 11.77
C VAL A 77 6.30 -4.34 11.16
N PHE A 78 7.31 -3.85 10.44
CA PHE A 78 8.30 -4.68 9.75
C PHE A 78 9.66 -4.53 10.42
N THR A 79 10.13 -5.61 11.03
CA THR A 79 11.38 -5.65 11.78
C THR A 79 12.21 -6.87 11.38
N ASN A 80 13.47 -6.89 11.77
CA ASN A 80 14.26 -8.11 11.75
C ASN A 80 13.91 -9.02 12.96
N ALA A 81 14.57 -10.17 13.09
CA ALA A 81 14.32 -11.13 14.15
C ALA A 81 14.55 -10.59 15.58
N PHE A 82 15.23 -9.45 15.74
CA PHE A 82 15.51 -8.79 17.02
C PHE A 82 14.68 -7.53 17.24
N GLY A 83 13.67 -7.25 16.40
CA GLY A 83 12.81 -6.08 16.55
C GLY A 83 13.34 -4.80 15.91
N LYS A 84 14.55 -4.79 15.37
CA LYS A 84 15.16 -3.61 14.76
C LYS A 84 14.62 -3.38 13.34
N ASN A 85 14.69 -2.14 12.87
CA ASN A 85 14.28 -1.77 11.52
C ASN A 85 15.00 -2.58 10.44
N LEU A 86 14.32 -2.84 9.34
CA LEU A 86 14.91 -3.44 8.15
C LEU A 86 15.75 -2.40 7.40
N CYS A 87 16.90 -2.83 6.90
CA CYS A 87 17.70 -2.03 5.98
C CYS A 87 17.06 -2.05 4.59
N ALA A 88 17.04 -0.91 3.89
CA ALA A 88 16.50 -0.80 2.54
C ALA A 88 17.13 -1.82 1.56
N GLN A 89 18.43 -2.06 1.68
CA GLN A 89 19.14 -3.05 0.87
C GLN A 89 18.59 -4.47 1.10
N THR A 90 18.30 -4.85 2.34
CA THR A 90 17.70 -6.16 2.66
C THR A 90 16.34 -6.32 1.99
N VAL A 91 15.47 -5.31 2.08
CA VAL A 91 14.15 -5.31 1.43
C VAL A 91 14.30 -5.43 -0.08
N TYR A 92 15.22 -4.65 -0.67
CA TYR A 92 15.49 -4.69 -2.11
C TYR A 92 15.96 -6.07 -2.58
N LEU A 93 16.90 -6.71 -1.88
CA LEU A 93 17.41 -8.04 -2.24
C LEU A 93 16.33 -9.12 -2.14
N HIS A 94 15.48 -9.08 -1.11
CA HIS A 94 14.34 -9.98 -1.00
C HIS A 94 13.34 -9.77 -2.14
N PHE A 95 13.03 -8.51 -2.47
CA PHE A 95 12.17 -8.20 -3.60
C PHE A 95 12.71 -8.75 -4.91
N LYS A 96 14.02 -8.58 -5.19
CA LYS A 96 14.64 -9.09 -6.44
C LYS A 96 14.59 -10.61 -6.52
N LYS A 97 14.74 -11.33 -5.40
CA LYS A 97 14.55 -12.80 -5.36
C LYS A 97 13.11 -13.19 -5.72
N LEU A 98 12.12 -12.49 -5.16
CA LEU A 98 10.70 -12.74 -5.47
C LEU A 98 10.36 -12.38 -6.91
N ALA A 99 10.86 -11.26 -7.43
CA ALA A 99 10.66 -10.83 -8.81
C ALA A 99 11.25 -11.85 -9.81
N ALA A 100 12.45 -12.37 -9.54
CA ALA A 100 13.05 -13.42 -10.35
C ALA A 100 12.22 -14.71 -10.33
N ALA A 101 11.77 -15.15 -9.16
CA ALA A 101 10.90 -16.32 -9.00
C ALA A 101 9.54 -16.16 -9.71
N ALA A 102 9.04 -14.93 -9.81
CA ALA A 102 7.81 -14.59 -10.54
C ALA A 102 8.03 -14.41 -12.06
N GLY A 103 9.24 -14.60 -12.58
CA GLY A 103 9.54 -14.46 -14.02
C GLY A 103 9.71 -13.01 -14.49
N VAL A 104 9.88 -12.05 -13.59
CA VAL A 104 10.05 -10.61 -13.88
C VAL A 104 11.30 -10.04 -13.22
N PRO A 105 12.51 -10.57 -13.52
CA PRO A 105 13.75 -10.22 -12.80
C PRO A 105 14.13 -8.74 -12.92
N ASP A 106 13.71 -8.07 -14.00
CA ASP A 106 14.02 -6.66 -14.26
C ASP A 106 13.10 -5.69 -13.49
N ALA A 107 12.02 -6.18 -12.88
CA ALA A 107 11.11 -5.34 -12.11
C ALA A 107 11.84 -4.60 -10.97
N ARG A 108 11.47 -3.34 -10.77
CA ARG A 108 11.95 -2.50 -9.68
C ARG A 108 10.94 -2.49 -8.54
N PHE A 109 11.37 -2.27 -7.33
CA PHE A 109 10.47 -2.16 -6.17
C PHE A 109 9.38 -1.09 -6.36
N HIS A 110 9.70 0.02 -7.06
CA HIS A 110 8.75 1.09 -7.37
C HIS A 110 7.66 0.65 -8.36
N ASP A 111 7.92 -0.36 -9.17
CA ASP A 111 6.94 -0.86 -10.15
C ASP A 111 5.74 -1.54 -9.49
N LEU A 112 5.87 -1.98 -8.22
CA LEU A 112 4.73 -2.41 -7.41
C LEU A 112 3.67 -1.30 -7.24
N ARG A 113 4.12 -0.04 -7.15
CA ARG A 113 3.24 1.11 -7.09
C ARG A 113 2.48 1.31 -8.39
N HIS A 114 3.16 1.14 -9.54
CA HIS A 114 2.52 1.18 -10.85
C HIS A 114 1.54 0.01 -11.04
N SER A 115 1.94 -1.19 -10.63
CA SER A 115 1.08 -2.38 -10.68
C SER A 115 -0.20 -2.20 -9.85
N TYR A 116 -0.10 -1.62 -8.65
CA TYR A 116 -1.26 -1.27 -7.83
C TYR A 116 -2.19 -0.30 -8.56
N ALA A 117 -1.66 0.79 -9.14
CA ALA A 117 -2.49 1.77 -9.84
C ALA A 117 -3.26 1.15 -11.02
N VAL A 118 -2.57 0.34 -11.84
CA VAL A 118 -3.20 -0.37 -12.96
C VAL A 118 -4.26 -1.35 -12.46
N ALA A 119 -3.97 -2.13 -11.41
CA ALA A 119 -4.91 -3.08 -10.84
C ALA A 119 -6.16 -2.38 -10.27
N ALA A 120 -5.98 -1.29 -9.52
CA ALA A 120 -7.05 -0.50 -8.94
C ALA A 120 -7.98 0.10 -10.02
N LEU A 121 -7.40 0.72 -11.06
CA LEU A 121 -8.17 1.24 -12.19
C LEU A 121 -8.93 0.11 -12.93
N ARG A 122 -8.29 -1.05 -13.13
CA ARG A 122 -8.94 -2.21 -13.77
C ARG A 122 -10.06 -2.81 -12.91
N SER A 123 -9.96 -2.73 -11.59
CA SER A 123 -11.02 -3.18 -10.68
C SER A 123 -12.20 -2.21 -10.58
N GLY A 124 -12.09 -1.02 -11.20
CA GLY A 124 -13.17 -0.04 -11.26
C GLY A 124 -13.01 1.16 -10.32
N ASP A 125 -11.88 1.26 -9.62
CA ASP A 125 -11.58 2.43 -8.81
C ASP A 125 -11.51 3.68 -9.71
N ASP A 126 -12.02 4.80 -9.23
CA ASP A 126 -11.87 6.07 -9.91
C ASP A 126 -10.43 6.62 -9.74
N ILE A 127 -10.02 7.45 -10.69
CA ILE A 127 -8.67 8.01 -10.76
C ILE A 127 -8.33 8.84 -9.51
N LYS A 128 -9.32 9.52 -8.93
CA LYS A 128 -9.14 10.35 -7.75
C LYS A 128 -8.82 9.49 -6.52
N THR A 129 -9.55 8.40 -6.32
CA THR A 129 -9.31 7.41 -5.27
C THR A 129 -7.91 6.80 -5.40
N VAL A 130 -7.50 6.40 -6.62
CA VAL A 130 -6.15 5.87 -6.87
C VAL A 130 -5.08 6.90 -6.55
N GLN A 131 -5.28 8.16 -6.96
CA GLN A 131 -4.38 9.28 -6.65
C GLN A 131 -4.20 9.47 -5.15
N GLU A 132 -5.30 9.48 -4.39
CA GLU A 132 -5.30 9.68 -2.94
C GLU A 132 -4.59 8.53 -2.22
N ASN A 133 -4.93 7.29 -2.56
CA ASN A 133 -4.28 6.09 -2.01
C ASN A 133 -2.76 6.10 -2.26
N LEU A 134 -2.34 6.50 -3.44
CA LEU A 134 -0.93 6.61 -3.79
C LEU A 134 -0.27 7.86 -3.22
N GLY A 135 -1.02 8.91 -2.86
CA GLY A 135 -0.50 10.20 -2.43
C GLY A 135 0.24 10.93 -3.55
N HIS A 136 -0.25 10.84 -4.78
CA HIS A 136 0.26 11.61 -5.92
C HIS A 136 -0.11 13.08 -5.79
N HIS A 137 0.79 13.96 -6.20
CA HIS A 137 0.59 15.40 -6.07
C HIS A 137 -0.52 15.91 -7.01
N THR A 138 -0.67 15.29 -8.18
CA THR A 138 -1.69 15.66 -9.19
C THR A 138 -2.33 14.42 -9.81
N ALA A 139 -3.62 14.54 -10.19
CA ALA A 139 -4.33 13.51 -10.95
C ALA A 139 -3.77 13.37 -12.37
N ALA A 140 -3.23 14.47 -12.94
CA ALA A 140 -2.60 14.45 -14.25
C ALA A 140 -1.49 13.40 -14.37
N PHE A 141 -0.63 13.29 -13.37
CA PHE A 141 0.41 12.25 -13.36
C PHE A 141 -0.16 10.83 -13.42
N THR A 142 -1.28 10.58 -12.73
CA THR A 142 -1.96 9.28 -12.76
C THR A 142 -2.62 9.05 -14.12
N LEU A 143 -3.25 10.08 -14.69
CA LEU A 143 -3.87 10.05 -16.03
C LEU A 143 -2.85 9.78 -17.13
N ASP A 144 -1.77 10.54 -17.18
CA ASP A 144 -0.73 10.42 -18.21
C ASP A 144 -0.07 9.04 -18.19
N THR A 145 0.16 8.51 -17.00
CA THR A 145 0.82 7.20 -16.83
C THR A 145 -0.09 6.03 -17.19
N TYR A 146 -1.43 6.17 -17.03
CA TYR A 146 -2.38 5.07 -17.16
C TYR A 146 -3.49 5.30 -18.20
N ALA A 147 -3.34 6.29 -19.08
CA ALA A 147 -4.31 6.64 -20.13
C ALA A 147 -4.72 5.45 -21.03
N HIS A 148 -3.82 4.50 -21.23
CA HIS A 148 -4.07 3.30 -22.06
C HIS A 148 -5.06 2.28 -21.42
N VAL A 149 -5.35 2.42 -20.11
CA VAL A 149 -6.34 1.55 -19.44
C VAL A 149 -7.78 2.01 -19.74
N THR A 150 -7.95 3.21 -20.32
CA THR A 150 -9.23 3.93 -20.41
C THR A 150 -10.22 3.34 -21.42
N GLU A 151 -9.79 2.65 -22.48
CA GLU A 151 -10.71 2.14 -23.51
C GLU A 151 -11.65 1.07 -22.98
N LYS A 152 -11.11 0.08 -22.26
CA LYS A 152 -11.93 -0.92 -21.58
C LYS A 152 -12.86 -0.32 -20.53
N MET A 153 -12.38 0.67 -19.79
CA MET A 153 -13.19 1.39 -18.80
C MET A 153 -14.33 2.17 -19.44
N ARG A 154 -14.14 2.75 -20.64
CA ARG A 154 -15.23 3.41 -21.40
C ARG A 154 -16.33 2.43 -21.76
N GLN A 155 -15.97 1.26 -22.28
CA GLN A 155 -16.94 0.22 -22.63
C GLN A 155 -17.70 -0.30 -21.40
N GLU A 156 -17.02 -0.53 -20.29
CA GLU A 156 -17.64 -0.93 -19.02
C GLU A 156 -18.53 0.18 -18.45
N SER A 157 -18.15 1.45 -18.61
CA SER A 157 -18.98 2.59 -18.21
C SER A 157 -20.27 2.64 -19.03
N ALA A 158 -20.21 2.44 -20.34
CA ALA A 158 -21.38 2.36 -21.19
C ALA A 158 -22.34 1.25 -20.73
N ARG A 159 -21.81 0.05 -20.49
CA ARG A 159 -22.61 -1.08 -19.98
C ARG A 159 -23.28 -0.79 -18.63
N ARG A 160 -22.59 -0.13 -17.71
CA ARG A 160 -23.19 0.29 -16.43
C ARG A 160 -24.32 1.28 -16.63
N MET A 161 -24.19 2.22 -17.57
CA MET A 161 -25.22 3.17 -17.91
C MET A 161 -26.45 2.49 -18.53
N ASP A 162 -26.23 1.54 -19.44
CA ASP A 162 -27.29 0.73 -20.04
C ASP A 162 -28.10 -0.01 -18.95
N SER A 163 -27.41 -0.70 -18.04
CA SER A 163 -28.05 -1.40 -16.91
C SER A 163 -28.84 -0.44 -15.99
N PHE A 164 -28.32 0.76 -15.74
CA PHE A 164 -29.01 1.78 -14.96
C PHE A 164 -30.30 2.26 -15.66
N ILE A 165 -30.24 2.54 -16.96
CA ILE A 165 -31.39 2.96 -17.77
C ILE A 165 -32.46 1.87 -17.82
N GLU A 166 -32.05 0.60 -18.03
CA GLU A 166 -32.93 -0.55 -17.99
C GLU A 166 -33.68 -0.68 -16.65
N GLY A 167 -32.95 -0.47 -15.53
CA GLY A 167 -33.54 -0.47 -14.19
C GLY A 167 -34.61 0.61 -14.00
N ILE A 168 -34.36 1.82 -14.51
CA ILE A 168 -35.35 2.92 -14.49
C ILE A 168 -36.57 2.58 -15.35
N GLN A 169 -36.36 2.02 -16.53
CA GLN A 169 -37.46 1.64 -17.43
C GLN A 169 -38.30 0.52 -16.86
N ALA A 170 -37.70 -0.46 -16.20
CA ALA A 170 -38.43 -1.53 -15.49
C ALA A 170 -39.29 -0.98 -14.35
N ALA A 171 -38.74 -0.05 -13.55
CA ALA A 171 -39.48 0.58 -12.44
C ALA A 171 -40.64 1.46 -12.89
N LYS A 172 -40.63 1.97 -14.13
CA LYS A 172 -41.75 2.73 -14.70
C LYS A 172 -42.89 1.86 -15.25
N LYS A 173 -42.63 0.55 -15.47
CA LYS A 173 -43.63 -0.41 -16.00
C LYS A 173 -44.33 -1.22 -14.90
N ALA A 174 -43.83 -1.13 -13.67
CA ALA A 174 -44.42 -1.75 -12.47
C ALA A 174 -45.31 -0.75 -11.74
#